data_a00f4020053f98741c6f42065c9d5bed
#
_entry.id   a00f4020053f98741c6f42065c9d5bed
#
_cell.length_a   1.000
_cell.length_b   1.000
_cell.length_c   1.000
_cell.angle_alpha   90.00
_cell.angle_beta   90.00
_cell.angle_gamma   90.00
#
_symmetry.space_group_name_H-M   'P 1'
#
loop_
_entity.id
_entity.type
_entity.pdbx_description
1 polymer ?
#
loop_
_entity_poly.entity_id
_entity_poly.type
_entity_poly.pdbx_seq_one_letter_code
_entity_poly.pdbx_strand_id
1 'polypeptide(L)'
;MVTIGIFVMCLATTNVSALSVDEFNNTGKFNAITEEKEMVEGVLDERLRSTSLPTNSLDLSKQSYKANIVRATESWLYTDVYFKVASNRTINISYNLSSNNGQNARIGVYDMTTSSWIQIKNGLNGSMSVTDLNSSHKYAVGFAWYQTGMGTTIISGTAIITN
;
A
#
# COMPACT_ATOMS: atom_id res chain seq x y z
N MET A 1 0.21 -32.91 -29.28
CA MET A 1 0.87 -33.16 -27.99
C MET A 1 1.24 -31.80 -27.42
N VAL A 2 0.39 -31.27 -26.52
CA VAL A 2 0.52 -29.92 -25.97
C VAL A 2 1.07 -30.06 -24.56
N THR A 3 2.28 -29.55 -24.34
CA THR A 3 2.94 -29.57 -23.02
C THR A 3 2.49 -28.35 -22.24
N ILE A 4 1.71 -28.58 -21.18
CA ILE A 4 1.30 -27.54 -20.24
C ILE A 4 2.44 -27.36 -19.23
N GLY A 5 3.14 -26.22 -19.34
CA GLY A 5 4.13 -25.82 -18.36
C GLY A 5 3.43 -25.29 -17.09
N ILE A 6 3.54 -26.03 -16.00
CA ILE A 6 3.10 -25.59 -14.68
C ILE A 6 4.19 -24.64 -14.14
N PHE A 7 3.87 -23.35 -14.05
CA PHE A 7 4.71 -22.35 -13.39
C PHE A 7 4.42 -22.41 -11.88
N VAL A 8 5.30 -23.05 -11.14
CA VAL A 8 5.28 -23.03 -9.68
C VAL A 8 5.90 -21.69 -9.24
N MET A 9 5.05 -20.79 -8.79
CA MET A 9 5.49 -19.56 -8.12
C MET A 9 5.97 -19.90 -6.71
N CYS A 10 7.28 -19.93 -6.52
CA CYS A 10 7.91 -20.09 -5.21
C CYS A 10 7.75 -18.76 -4.44
N LEU A 11 6.83 -18.72 -3.48
CA LEU A 11 6.73 -17.65 -2.49
C LEU A 11 7.94 -17.79 -1.55
N ALA A 12 8.96 -16.97 -1.76
CA ALA A 12 10.05 -16.81 -0.80
C ALA A 12 9.54 -15.99 0.39
N THR A 13 9.08 -16.65 1.43
CA THR A 13 8.92 -16.06 2.75
C THR A 13 10.30 -15.91 3.35
N THR A 14 10.85 -14.72 3.32
CA THR A 14 12.04 -14.39 4.11
C THR A 14 11.61 -14.20 5.56
N ASN A 15 11.67 -15.26 6.34
CA ASN A 15 11.61 -15.17 7.79
C ASN A 15 12.93 -14.55 8.28
N VAL A 16 12.92 -13.29 8.58
CA VAL A 16 13.98 -12.69 9.39
C VAL A 16 13.58 -12.83 10.86
N SER A 17 13.89 -13.99 11.42
CA SER A 17 13.88 -14.18 12.87
C SER A 17 15.18 -13.63 13.43
N ALA A 18 15.17 -12.41 13.91
CA ALA A 18 16.19 -11.94 14.82
C ALA A 18 15.68 -12.13 16.25
N LEU A 19 15.84 -13.32 16.78
CA LEU A 19 15.82 -13.57 18.21
C LEU A 19 17.20 -13.16 18.77
N SER A 20 17.29 -12.04 19.44
CA SER A 20 18.33 -11.82 20.43
C SER A 20 17.66 -11.77 21.79
N VAL A 21 17.65 -12.92 22.44
CA VAL A 21 17.48 -13.02 23.88
C VAL A 21 18.86 -12.84 24.48
N ASP A 22 18.88 -11.99 25.53
CA ASP A 22 19.82 -11.90 26.59
C ASP A 22 20.64 -10.62 26.69
N GLU A 23 20.17 -9.80 27.62
CA GLU A 23 20.95 -9.52 28.81
C GLU A 23 20.03 -8.97 29.92
N PHE A 24 19.82 -9.78 30.93
CA PHE A 24 19.21 -9.37 32.18
C PHE A 24 20.17 -8.41 32.89
N ASN A 25 20.06 -7.13 32.60
CA ASN A 25 20.68 -6.12 33.43
C ASN A 25 19.67 -5.62 34.46
N ASN A 26 19.96 -5.91 35.68
CA ASN A 26 19.23 -5.66 36.92
C ASN A 26 19.14 -4.15 37.24
N THR A 27 18.55 -3.36 36.35
CA THR A 27 18.18 -1.97 36.58
C THR A 27 16.80 -1.72 36.01
N GLY A 28 15.76 -2.14 36.71
CA GLY A 28 14.34 -1.85 36.60
C GLY A 28 13.76 -0.92 35.48
N LYS A 29 14.33 -0.90 34.29
CA LYS A 29 13.79 -0.24 33.12
C LYS A 29 13.17 -1.32 32.20
N PHE A 30 11.88 -1.40 32.24
CA PHE A 30 11.12 -2.09 31.17
C PHE A 30 11.43 -1.37 29.85
N ASN A 31 12.28 -1.96 29.02
CA ASN A 31 12.32 -1.59 27.63
C ASN A 31 11.02 -2.08 27.01
N ALA A 32 10.15 -1.16 26.60
CA ALA A 32 9.01 -1.50 25.79
C ALA A 32 9.54 -2.15 24.50
N ILE A 33 9.30 -3.45 24.34
CA ILE A 33 9.51 -4.15 23.07
C ILE A 33 8.51 -3.51 22.12
N THR A 34 8.98 -2.63 21.27
CA THR A 34 8.18 -2.13 20.15
C THR A 34 8.09 -3.29 19.16
N GLU A 35 6.96 -4.00 19.16
CA GLU A 35 6.71 -5.00 18.12
C GLU A 35 6.77 -4.27 16.77
N GLU A 36 7.79 -4.60 15.97
CA GLU A 36 7.91 -4.10 14.62
C GLU A 36 6.78 -4.75 13.80
N LYS A 37 5.87 -3.92 13.25
CA LYS A 37 4.77 -4.41 12.44
C LYS A 37 5.32 -5.06 11.18
N GLU A 38 4.85 -6.27 10.89
CA GLU A 38 5.17 -6.97 9.65
C GLU A 38 4.77 -6.10 8.44
N MET A 39 5.62 -6.08 7.43
CA MET A 39 5.34 -5.37 6.17
C MET A 39 4.94 -6.35 5.08
N VAL A 40 3.73 -6.18 4.56
CA VAL A 40 3.22 -6.89 3.40
C VAL A 40 3.53 -6.08 2.16
N GLU A 41 4.06 -6.71 1.11
CA GLU A 41 4.37 -6.04 -0.16
C GLU A 41 3.41 -6.47 -1.27
N GLY A 42 2.97 -5.50 -2.07
CA GLY A 42 2.18 -5.72 -3.28
C GLY A 42 2.83 -5.09 -4.50
N VAL A 43 2.74 -5.75 -5.64
CA VAL A 43 3.19 -5.25 -6.94
C VAL A 43 1.99 -4.78 -7.74
N LEU A 44 1.97 -3.49 -8.08
CA LEU A 44 0.88 -2.84 -8.79
C LEU A 44 1.32 -2.49 -10.21
N ASP A 45 0.79 -3.22 -11.19
CA ASP A 45 1.03 -2.98 -12.62
C ASP A 45 -0.29 -3.08 -13.38
N GLU A 46 -0.74 -1.99 -13.99
CA GLU A 46 -2.01 -1.94 -14.73
C GLU A 46 -2.09 -2.92 -15.90
N ARG A 47 -0.93 -3.35 -16.45
CA ARG A 47 -0.88 -4.33 -17.55
C ARG A 47 -1.22 -5.75 -17.07
N LEU A 48 -1.02 -6.02 -15.79
CA LEU A 48 -1.22 -7.34 -15.17
C LEU A 48 -2.51 -7.38 -14.35
N ARG A 49 -3.10 -6.23 -14.09
CA ARG A 49 -4.27 -6.09 -13.21
C ARG A 49 -5.40 -5.37 -13.93
N SER A 50 -6.61 -5.83 -13.69
CA SER A 50 -7.79 -5.02 -13.99
C SER A 50 -7.82 -3.84 -12.99
N THR A 51 -8.42 -2.74 -13.37
CA THR A 51 -8.74 -1.59 -12.50
C THR A 51 -9.80 -1.93 -11.44
N SER A 52 -10.02 -3.22 -11.17
CA SER A 52 -11.00 -3.70 -10.20
C SER A 52 -10.56 -3.43 -8.77
N LEU A 53 -11.55 -3.21 -7.92
CA LEU A 53 -11.35 -3.07 -6.49
C LEU A 53 -10.85 -4.37 -5.86
N PRO A 54 -10.02 -4.30 -4.81
CA PRO A 54 -9.45 -5.49 -4.16
C PRO A 54 -10.51 -6.30 -3.41
N THR A 55 -10.31 -7.62 -3.36
CA THR A 55 -11.17 -8.55 -2.63
C THR A 55 -10.57 -9.06 -1.32
N ASN A 56 -9.24 -9.07 -1.22
CA ASN A 56 -8.53 -9.50 -0.03
C ASN A 56 -8.37 -8.34 0.96
N SER A 57 -8.28 -8.65 2.25
CA SER A 57 -8.14 -7.63 3.30
C SER A 57 -6.80 -7.67 4.00
N LEU A 58 -6.37 -6.50 4.47
CA LEU A 58 -5.23 -6.33 5.37
C LEU A 58 -5.66 -5.44 6.56
N ASP A 59 -5.31 -5.88 7.78
CA ASP A 59 -5.58 -5.13 9.00
C ASP A 59 -4.37 -4.26 9.33
N LEU A 60 -4.50 -2.96 9.11
CA LEU A 60 -3.42 -1.99 9.37
C LEU A 60 -3.05 -1.86 10.86
N SER A 61 -3.85 -2.39 11.78
CA SER A 61 -3.46 -2.43 13.19
C SER A 61 -2.32 -3.43 13.46
N LYS A 62 -2.21 -4.46 12.61
CA LYS A 62 -1.27 -5.57 12.75
C LYS A 62 -0.10 -5.49 11.78
N GLN A 63 -0.35 -4.99 10.59
CA GLN A 63 0.60 -5.02 9.49
C GLN A 63 0.66 -3.67 8.77
N SER A 64 1.78 -3.38 8.16
CA SER A 64 1.95 -2.28 7.21
C SER A 64 1.93 -2.83 5.79
N TYR A 65 1.64 -1.98 4.81
CA TYR A 65 1.61 -2.37 3.41
C TYR A 65 2.54 -1.49 2.58
N LYS A 66 3.37 -2.11 1.74
CA LYS A 66 4.21 -1.44 0.76
C LYS A 66 3.71 -1.74 -0.65
N ALA A 67 3.24 -0.72 -1.32
CA ALA A 67 2.89 -0.77 -2.73
C ALA A 67 4.13 -0.49 -3.58
N ASN A 68 4.51 -1.45 -4.44
CA ASN A 68 5.52 -1.28 -5.48
C ASN A 68 4.78 -1.00 -6.79
N ILE A 69 4.65 0.27 -7.17
CA ILE A 69 3.94 0.72 -8.36
C ILE A 69 4.90 0.61 -9.54
N VAL A 70 4.67 -0.38 -10.41
CA VAL A 70 5.45 -0.59 -11.63
C VAL A 70 4.93 0.30 -12.75
N ARG A 71 3.61 0.38 -12.88
CA ARG A 71 2.95 1.19 -13.90
C ARG A 71 1.53 1.56 -13.46
N ALA A 72 1.24 2.85 -13.40
CA ALA A 72 -0.10 3.42 -13.33
C ALA A 72 -0.25 4.52 -14.38
N THR A 73 -1.41 4.61 -15.03
CA THR A 73 -1.71 5.64 -16.03
C THR A 73 -2.94 6.46 -15.62
N GLU A 74 -3.81 6.82 -16.55
CA GLU A 74 -4.97 7.68 -16.29
C GLU A 74 -6.07 7.02 -15.44
N SER A 75 -6.18 5.69 -15.51
CA SER A 75 -7.12 4.94 -14.71
C SER A 75 -6.57 4.71 -13.31
N TRP A 76 -7.47 4.69 -12.31
CA TRP A 76 -7.07 4.38 -10.95
C TRP A 76 -6.61 2.92 -10.83
N LEU A 77 -5.35 2.75 -10.44
CA LEU A 77 -4.76 1.47 -10.08
C LEU A 77 -4.85 1.32 -8.56
N TYR A 78 -5.69 0.42 -8.09
CA TYR A 78 -5.90 0.19 -6.66
C TYR A 78 -4.86 -0.79 -6.08
N THR A 79 -4.63 -0.68 -4.77
CA THR A 79 -3.91 -1.72 -4.00
C THR A 79 -4.59 -3.08 -4.19
N ASP A 80 -3.82 -4.17 -4.06
CA ASP A 80 -4.34 -5.55 -4.21
C ASP A 80 -5.08 -6.07 -2.98
N VAL A 81 -5.01 -5.31 -1.91
CA VAL A 81 -5.76 -5.53 -0.68
C VAL A 81 -6.58 -4.30 -0.34
N TYR A 82 -7.73 -4.49 0.30
CA TYR A 82 -8.40 -3.41 0.99
C TYR A 82 -7.98 -3.37 2.45
N PHE A 83 -7.97 -2.19 3.02
CA PHE A 83 -7.53 -1.96 4.38
C PHE A 83 -8.72 -1.92 5.33
N LYS A 84 -8.53 -2.58 6.48
CA LYS A 84 -9.35 -2.41 7.68
C LYS A 84 -8.60 -1.51 8.64
N VAL A 85 -9.30 -0.56 9.22
CA VAL A 85 -8.76 0.35 10.23
C VAL A 85 -9.31 -0.03 11.59
N ALA A 86 -8.40 -0.12 12.57
CA ALA A 86 -8.77 -0.43 13.96
C ALA A 86 -9.26 0.83 14.71
N SER A 87 -9.01 0.85 16.00
CA SER A 87 -9.47 1.91 16.90
C SER A 87 -8.92 3.30 16.58
N ASN A 88 -7.75 3.41 15.99
CA ASN A 88 -7.16 4.70 15.61
C ASN A 88 -7.84 5.34 14.39
N ARG A 89 -8.56 4.57 13.58
CA ARG A 89 -9.38 5.04 12.47
C ARG A 89 -8.62 5.95 11.48
N THR A 90 -7.35 5.61 11.24
CA THR A 90 -6.44 6.43 10.42
C THR A 90 -5.78 5.57 9.35
N ILE A 91 -5.54 6.14 8.17
CA ILE A 91 -4.65 5.61 7.14
C ILE A 91 -3.59 6.68 6.84
N ASN A 92 -2.33 6.33 7.06
CA ASN A 92 -1.19 7.15 6.70
C ASN A 92 -0.54 6.58 5.45
N ILE A 93 -0.22 7.43 4.49
CA ILE A 93 0.43 7.06 3.23
C ILE A 93 1.66 7.93 3.07
N SER A 94 2.84 7.31 2.99
CA SER A 94 4.09 7.96 2.58
C SER A 94 4.47 7.43 1.21
N TYR A 95 4.77 8.30 0.25
CA TYR A 95 5.01 7.88 -1.13
C TYR A 95 6.20 8.62 -1.77
N ASN A 96 6.90 7.87 -2.61
CA ASN A 96 7.99 8.35 -3.46
C ASN A 96 7.76 7.79 -4.86
N LEU A 97 7.23 8.63 -5.73
CA LEU A 97 6.82 8.27 -7.08
C LEU A 97 7.65 9.05 -8.10
N SER A 98 7.67 8.55 -9.32
CA SER A 98 8.26 9.19 -10.48
C SER A 98 7.28 9.15 -11.64
N SER A 99 7.44 10.05 -12.59
CA SER A 99 6.74 10.00 -13.87
C SER A 99 7.71 10.11 -15.03
N ASN A 100 7.36 9.49 -16.15
CA ASN A 100 8.20 9.51 -17.36
C ASN A 100 8.28 10.88 -18.04
N ASN A 101 7.44 11.84 -17.67
CA ASN A 101 7.38 13.16 -18.29
C ASN A 101 7.24 14.32 -17.28
N GLY A 102 7.53 14.09 -16.00
CA GLY A 102 7.48 15.11 -14.96
C GLY A 102 6.08 15.53 -14.48
N GLN A 103 5.02 14.87 -14.96
CA GLN A 103 3.64 15.14 -14.52
C GLN A 103 3.40 14.56 -13.11
N ASN A 104 2.48 15.18 -12.38
CA ASN A 104 2.12 14.73 -11.04
C ASN A 104 1.33 13.43 -11.05
N ALA A 105 1.51 12.64 -10.00
CA ALA A 105 0.63 11.53 -9.65
C ALA A 105 -0.58 12.02 -8.85
N ARG A 106 -1.63 11.23 -8.85
CA ARG A 106 -2.78 11.30 -7.93
C ARG A 106 -2.74 10.10 -7.02
N ILE A 107 -2.84 10.34 -5.73
CA ILE A 107 -2.93 9.31 -4.69
C ILE A 107 -4.22 9.57 -3.93
N GLY A 108 -5.01 8.52 -3.68
CA GLY A 108 -6.27 8.71 -2.97
C GLY A 108 -6.66 7.52 -2.11
N VAL A 109 -7.46 7.79 -1.08
CA VAL A 109 -8.14 6.77 -0.27
C VAL A 109 -9.59 6.70 -0.73
N TYR A 110 -9.99 5.52 -1.15
CA TYR A 110 -11.33 5.19 -1.64
C TYR A 110 -12.07 4.34 -0.63
N ASP A 111 -13.24 4.79 -0.22
CA ASP A 111 -14.16 4.00 0.60
C ASP A 111 -14.99 3.09 -0.31
N MET A 112 -14.68 1.81 -0.28
CA MET A 112 -15.35 0.78 -1.07
C MET A 112 -16.78 0.50 -0.61
N THR A 113 -17.10 0.83 0.65
CA THR A 113 -18.42 0.61 1.24
C THR A 113 -19.42 1.65 0.77
N THR A 114 -18.98 2.90 0.69
CA THR A 114 -19.81 4.03 0.21
C THR A 114 -19.58 4.39 -1.25
N SER A 115 -18.62 3.71 -1.90
CA SER A 115 -18.21 3.97 -3.29
C SER A 115 -17.80 5.44 -3.53
N SER A 116 -17.03 6.01 -2.60
CA SER A 116 -16.60 7.41 -2.66
C SER A 116 -15.15 7.64 -2.30
N TRP A 117 -14.54 8.66 -2.90
CA TRP A 117 -13.22 9.13 -2.51
C TRP A 117 -13.31 9.94 -1.22
N ILE A 118 -12.51 9.55 -0.20
CA ILE A 118 -12.40 10.28 1.05
C ILE A 118 -11.46 11.47 0.88
N GLN A 119 -10.28 11.22 0.32
CA GLN A 119 -9.27 12.24 0.11
C GLN A 119 -8.42 11.87 -1.12
N ILE A 120 -8.04 12.90 -1.88
CA ILE A 120 -7.11 12.78 -3.01
C ILE A 120 -6.02 13.84 -2.84
N LYS A 121 -4.77 13.45 -3.06
CA LYS A 121 -3.61 14.33 -3.07
C LYS A 121 -2.86 14.18 -4.39
N ASN A 122 -2.32 15.30 -4.91
CA ASN A 122 -1.49 15.32 -6.09
C ASN A 122 -0.03 15.53 -5.69
N GLY A 123 0.88 14.90 -6.41
CA GLY A 123 2.33 15.03 -6.22
C GLY A 123 3.07 13.73 -6.49
N LEU A 124 4.38 13.84 -6.65
CA LEU A 124 5.26 12.67 -6.84
C LEU A 124 5.84 12.18 -5.52
N ASN A 125 6.04 13.08 -4.56
CA ASN A 125 6.64 12.76 -3.27
C ASN A 125 5.84 13.41 -2.14
N GLY A 126 5.76 12.73 -1.00
CA GLY A 126 5.11 13.28 0.18
C GLY A 126 4.43 12.26 1.07
N SER A 127 3.53 12.78 1.90
CA SER A 127 2.69 11.98 2.77
C SER A 127 1.26 12.51 2.82
N MET A 128 0.33 11.65 3.17
CA MET A 128 -1.08 11.95 3.38
C MET A 128 -1.56 11.16 4.60
N SER A 129 -2.36 11.80 5.45
CA SER A 129 -3.04 11.16 6.58
C SER A 129 -4.53 11.39 6.46
N VAL A 130 -5.30 10.32 6.52
CA VAL A 130 -6.76 10.34 6.49
C VAL A 130 -7.27 9.81 7.82
N THR A 131 -7.94 10.66 8.58
CA THR A 131 -8.43 10.38 9.94
C THR A 131 -9.93 10.19 9.99
N ASP A 132 -10.45 9.82 11.14
CA ASP A 132 -11.89 9.68 11.42
C ASP A 132 -12.61 8.67 10.54
N LEU A 133 -11.87 7.69 10.01
CA LEU A 133 -12.41 6.64 9.18
C LEU A 133 -13.35 5.72 9.96
N ASN A 134 -14.36 5.18 9.30
CA ASN A 134 -15.28 4.23 9.91
C ASN A 134 -14.65 2.83 9.96
N SER A 135 -14.47 2.27 11.15
CA SER A 135 -13.84 0.95 11.33
C SER A 135 -14.62 -0.23 10.72
N SER A 136 -15.90 -0.05 10.39
CA SER A 136 -16.71 -1.05 9.70
C SER A 136 -16.60 -1.01 8.16
N HIS A 137 -15.98 0.04 7.61
CA HIS A 137 -15.83 0.22 6.17
C HIS A 137 -14.56 -0.45 5.64
N LYS A 138 -14.50 -0.58 4.31
CA LYS A 138 -13.38 -1.14 3.56
C LYS A 138 -12.75 -0.03 2.73
N TYR A 139 -11.43 0.12 2.81
CA TYR A 139 -10.71 1.18 2.13
C TYR A 139 -9.68 0.64 1.16
N ALA A 140 -9.58 1.20 -0.02
CA ALA A 140 -8.50 0.95 -0.96
C ALA A 140 -7.68 2.22 -1.18
N VAL A 141 -6.39 2.07 -1.45
CA VAL A 141 -5.55 3.18 -1.90
C VAL A 141 -5.38 3.07 -3.41
N GLY A 142 -5.61 4.17 -4.10
CA GLY A 142 -5.50 4.25 -5.54
C GLY A 142 -4.37 5.17 -5.97
N PHE A 143 -3.77 4.84 -7.11
CA PHE A 143 -2.71 5.59 -7.79
C PHE A 143 -3.13 5.83 -9.24
N ALA A 144 -2.96 7.06 -9.72
CA ALA A 144 -3.21 7.43 -11.10
C ALA A 144 -2.31 8.62 -11.48
N TRP A 145 -2.27 8.99 -12.76
CA TRP A 145 -1.68 10.27 -13.12
C TRP A 145 -2.68 11.41 -12.95
N TYR A 146 -2.15 12.62 -12.76
CA TYR A 146 -2.95 13.84 -12.78
C TYR A 146 -2.81 14.50 -14.16
N GLN A 147 -3.91 14.53 -14.91
CA GLN A 147 -3.90 15.04 -16.27
C GLN A 147 -3.78 16.58 -16.31
N THR A 148 -2.70 17.08 -16.91
CA THR A 148 -2.54 18.49 -17.22
C THR A 148 -2.06 18.75 -18.66
N GLY A 149 -1.95 17.71 -19.50
CA GLY A 149 -1.41 17.87 -20.86
C GLY A 149 -1.63 16.65 -21.77
N MET A 150 -1.14 16.75 -23.00
CA MET A 150 -1.21 15.65 -23.98
C MET A 150 -0.06 14.66 -23.75
N GLY A 151 -0.33 13.39 -23.88
CA GLY A 151 0.66 12.30 -23.83
C GLY A 151 0.33 11.27 -22.75
N THR A 152 0.85 10.06 -22.93
CA THR A 152 0.71 9.00 -21.93
C THR A 152 1.72 9.20 -20.80
N THR A 153 1.23 9.54 -19.63
CA THR A 153 2.04 9.60 -18.42
C THR A 153 2.03 8.24 -17.72
N ILE A 154 3.22 7.75 -17.40
CA ILE A 154 3.40 6.54 -16.63
C ILE A 154 3.94 6.93 -15.26
N ILE A 155 3.25 6.53 -14.21
CA ILE A 155 3.66 6.69 -12.82
C ILE A 155 4.23 5.36 -12.31
N SER A 156 5.37 5.43 -11.65
CA SER A 156 6.01 4.30 -10.97
C SER A 156 6.62 4.74 -9.65
N GLY A 157 7.01 3.79 -8.79
CA GLY A 157 7.63 4.08 -7.50
C GLY A 157 7.06 3.25 -6.36
N THR A 158 7.13 3.80 -5.15
CA THR A 158 6.70 3.07 -3.95
C THR A 158 5.80 3.94 -3.06
N ALA A 159 4.91 3.28 -2.34
CA ALA A 159 4.15 3.89 -1.25
C ALA A 159 4.07 2.95 -0.05
N ILE A 160 4.19 3.50 1.16
CA ILE A 160 4.04 2.77 2.42
C ILE A 160 2.74 3.22 3.07
N ILE A 161 1.90 2.26 3.42
CA ILE A 161 0.58 2.48 4.00
C ILE A 161 0.56 1.87 5.40
N THR A 162 0.22 2.70 6.39
CA THR A 162 0.20 2.35 7.82
C THR A 162 -1.06 2.90 8.47
N ASN A 163 -1.26 2.57 9.74
CA ASN A 163 -2.21 3.28 10.59
C ASN A 163 -1.49 4.10 11.65
#